data_0d7f656f09ef331b2cbbdcfc29deb648
#
_entry.id   0d7f656f09ef331b2cbbdcfc29deb648
#
_cell.length_a   1.000
_cell.length_b   1.000
_cell.length_c   1.000
_cell.angle_alpha   90.00
_cell.angle_beta   90.00
_cell.angle_gamma   90.00
#
_symmetry.space_group_name_H-M   'P 1'
#
loop_
_entity.id
_entity.type
_entity.pdbx_description
1 polymer ?
#
loop_
_entity_poly.entity_id
_entity_poly.type
_entity_poly.pdbx_seq_one_letter_code
_entity_poly.pdbx_strand_id
1 'polypeptide(L)'
;MEIEKKFILSPTSGLTFYKECERCWWLTKNTDWKRPTYGFPTLPGGIDKILKKYYDEFRTQNLLPPEISTHPKYKTLKPFYNQTKLTEYRRSRWRKAKIEEQGLVYKDENLRSILHGGIDELLETADGKLVVLDYKIRALPPNTKII
;
A
#
# COMPACT_ATOMS: atom_id res chain seq x y z
N MET A 1 13.57 27.53 -20.74
CA MET A 1 12.50 27.22 -19.73
C MET A 1 12.79 25.82 -19.23
N GLU A 2 13.50 25.71 -18.10
CA GLU A 2 13.79 24.40 -17.49
C GLU A 2 12.47 23.77 -17.05
N ILE A 3 12.18 22.59 -17.56
CA ILE A 3 11.03 21.79 -17.11
C ILE A 3 11.34 21.35 -15.67
N GLU A 4 10.74 21.99 -14.71
CA GLU A 4 10.89 21.65 -13.29
C GLU A 4 10.51 20.18 -13.06
N LYS A 5 11.52 19.36 -12.82
CA LYS A 5 11.36 17.92 -12.63
C LYS A 5 10.69 17.64 -11.28
N LYS A 6 9.41 17.28 -11.28
CA LYS A 6 8.72 16.82 -10.06
C LYS A 6 9.16 15.40 -9.71
N PHE A 7 9.51 15.17 -8.45
CA PHE A 7 9.84 13.83 -7.97
C PHE A 7 8.57 13.04 -7.65
N ILE A 8 8.45 11.89 -8.25
CA ILE A 8 7.35 10.96 -7.99
C ILE A 8 7.88 9.83 -7.12
N LEU A 9 7.34 9.72 -5.92
CA LEU A 9 7.79 8.81 -4.87
C LEU A 9 6.67 7.85 -4.46
N SER A 10 7.03 6.59 -4.32
CA SER A 10 6.18 5.57 -3.71
C SER A 10 6.84 5.03 -2.45
N PRO A 11 6.12 4.39 -1.52
CA PRO A 11 6.70 3.86 -0.31
C PRO A 11 7.88 2.92 -0.57
N THR A 12 7.72 1.95 -1.46
CA THR A 12 8.73 0.92 -1.73
C THR A 12 9.81 1.39 -2.71
N SER A 13 9.44 1.76 -3.93
CA SER A 13 10.40 2.12 -4.99
C SER A 13 10.95 3.56 -4.88
N GLY A 14 10.38 4.36 -4.00
CA GLY A 14 10.86 5.70 -3.69
C GLY A 14 11.56 5.75 -2.32
N LEU A 15 10.78 5.69 -1.24
CA LEU A 15 11.28 5.95 0.11
C LEU A 15 12.11 4.79 0.69
N THR A 16 11.64 3.55 0.60
CA THR A 16 12.41 2.39 1.09
C THR A 16 13.68 2.22 0.31
N PHE A 17 13.62 2.37 -1.01
CA PHE A 17 14.82 2.29 -1.86
C PHE A 17 15.84 3.37 -1.52
N TYR A 18 15.42 4.61 -1.23
CA TYR A 18 16.30 5.67 -0.76
C TYR A 18 17.01 5.26 0.54
N LYS A 19 16.28 4.75 1.53
CA LYS A 19 16.85 4.28 2.80
C LYS A 19 17.85 3.12 2.64
N GLU A 20 17.63 2.25 1.68
CA GLU A 20 18.53 1.12 1.39
C GLU A 20 19.84 1.57 0.74
N CYS A 21 19.77 2.51 -0.21
CA CYS A 21 20.93 2.98 -0.96
C CYS A 21 20.64 4.33 -1.62
N GLU A 22 21.03 5.42 -0.98
CA GLU A 22 20.85 6.79 -1.50
C GLU A 22 21.49 7.00 -2.87
N ARG A 23 22.73 6.48 -3.05
CA ARG A 23 23.45 6.55 -4.33
C ARG A 23 22.69 5.82 -5.45
N CYS A 24 22.22 4.61 -5.18
CA CYS A 24 21.47 3.82 -6.16
C CYS A 24 20.14 4.52 -6.51
N TRP A 25 19.48 5.09 -5.52
CA TRP A 25 18.26 5.87 -5.71
C TRP A 25 18.52 7.10 -6.59
N TRP A 26 19.57 7.86 -6.28
CA TRP A 26 19.95 9.04 -7.06
C TRP A 26 20.27 8.69 -8.52
N LEU A 27 21.08 7.66 -8.75
CA LEU A 27 21.40 7.19 -10.10
C LEU A 27 20.14 6.79 -10.88
N THR A 28 19.24 6.02 -10.25
CA THR A 28 17.98 5.59 -10.90
C THR A 28 17.06 6.76 -11.25
N LYS A 29 17.11 7.87 -10.48
CA LYS A 29 16.25 9.04 -10.71
C LYS A 29 16.82 10.05 -11.70
N ASN A 30 18.13 10.11 -11.82
CA ASN A 30 18.82 11.17 -12.58
C ASN A 30 19.58 10.66 -13.82
N THR A 31 19.70 9.35 -13.99
CA THR A 31 20.37 8.72 -15.13
C THR A 31 19.53 7.57 -15.69
N ASP A 32 19.97 6.97 -16.78
CA ASP A 32 19.35 5.78 -17.35
C ASP A 32 19.74 4.48 -16.63
N TRP A 33 20.57 4.58 -15.59
CA TRP A 33 20.98 3.43 -14.79
C TRP A 33 19.78 2.84 -14.05
N LYS A 34 19.66 1.52 -14.07
CA LYS A 34 18.64 0.77 -13.36
C LYS A 34 19.28 -0.21 -12.41
N ARG A 35 18.79 -0.23 -11.16
CA ARG A 35 19.23 -1.23 -10.19
C ARG A 35 18.93 -2.63 -10.75
N PRO A 36 19.90 -3.56 -10.68
CA PRO A 36 19.63 -4.96 -10.99
C PRO A 36 18.48 -5.49 -10.10
N THR A 37 17.49 -6.09 -10.73
CA THR A 37 16.35 -6.70 -10.01
C THR A 37 16.55 -8.20 -9.97
N TYR A 38 16.56 -8.76 -8.77
CA TYR A 38 16.38 -10.19 -8.58
C TYR A 38 14.91 -10.53 -8.79
N GLY A 39 14.62 -11.74 -9.28
CA GLY A 39 13.26 -12.18 -9.56
C GLY A 39 12.29 -11.87 -8.41
N PHE A 40 11.15 -11.29 -8.73
CA PHE A 40 10.18 -10.89 -7.71
C PHE A 40 9.47 -12.14 -7.17
N PRO A 41 9.45 -12.36 -5.85
CA PRO A 41 8.71 -13.51 -5.30
C PRO A 41 7.22 -13.37 -5.63
N THR A 42 6.67 -14.34 -6.33
CA THR A 42 5.24 -14.34 -6.72
C THR A 42 4.30 -14.64 -5.58
N LEU A 43 4.78 -15.37 -4.57
CA LEU A 43 4.00 -15.81 -3.42
C LEU A 43 3.36 -14.66 -2.61
N PRO A 44 4.08 -13.59 -2.21
CA PRO A 44 3.48 -12.48 -1.49
C PRO A 44 2.34 -11.81 -2.26
N GLY A 45 2.48 -11.64 -3.57
CA GLY A 45 1.42 -11.05 -4.41
C GLY A 45 0.20 -11.97 -4.58
N GLY A 46 0.40 -13.28 -4.53
CA GLY A 46 -0.68 -14.26 -4.53
C GLY A 46 -1.49 -14.22 -3.23
N ILE A 47 -0.80 -14.23 -2.10
CA ILE A 47 -1.44 -14.17 -0.78
C ILE A 47 -2.16 -12.83 -0.57
N ASP A 48 -1.58 -11.72 -0.99
CA ASP A 48 -2.22 -10.39 -0.94
C ASP A 48 -3.59 -10.39 -1.65
N LYS A 49 -3.68 -11.00 -2.83
CA LYS A 49 -4.95 -11.14 -3.56
C LYS A 49 -5.98 -11.99 -2.82
N ILE A 50 -5.53 -13.09 -2.20
CA ILE A 50 -6.39 -13.98 -1.41
C ILE A 50 -6.93 -13.24 -0.20
N LEU A 51 -6.09 -12.52 0.54
CA LEU A 51 -6.49 -11.73 1.70
C LEU A 51 -7.50 -10.64 1.30
N LYS A 52 -7.24 -9.89 0.25
CA LYS A 52 -8.18 -8.86 -0.23
C LYS A 52 -9.53 -9.45 -0.59
N LYS A 53 -9.57 -10.59 -1.28
CA LYS A 53 -10.81 -11.29 -1.59
C LYS A 53 -11.54 -11.74 -0.32
N TYR A 54 -10.83 -12.34 0.62
CA TYR A 54 -11.37 -12.78 1.90
C TYR A 54 -12.02 -11.63 2.67
N TYR A 55 -11.36 -10.48 2.80
CA TYR A 55 -11.93 -9.30 3.44
C TYR A 55 -13.14 -8.75 2.67
N ASP A 56 -13.10 -8.76 1.35
CA ASP A 56 -14.22 -8.29 0.53
C ASP A 56 -15.47 -9.17 0.69
N GLU A 57 -15.33 -10.48 0.88
CA GLU A 57 -16.44 -11.39 1.16
C GLU A 57 -17.14 -11.05 2.49
N PHE A 58 -16.40 -10.74 3.54
CA PHE A 58 -16.99 -10.26 4.81
C PHE A 58 -17.62 -8.88 4.65
N ARG A 59 -16.99 -7.98 3.92
CA ARG A 59 -17.51 -6.63 3.66
C ARG A 59 -18.88 -6.65 2.97
N THR A 60 -19.11 -7.54 2.01
CA THR A 60 -20.41 -7.66 1.33
C THR A 60 -21.55 -7.98 2.32
N GLN A 61 -21.23 -8.59 3.45
CA GLN A 61 -22.14 -8.90 4.52
C GLN A 61 -22.15 -7.83 5.64
N ASN A 62 -21.41 -6.73 5.45
CA ASN A 62 -21.16 -5.69 6.45
C ASN A 62 -20.53 -6.25 7.75
N LEU A 63 -19.71 -7.27 7.62
CA LEU A 63 -18.99 -7.93 8.71
C LEU A 63 -17.48 -7.72 8.57
N LEU A 64 -16.78 -7.94 9.67
CA LEU A 64 -15.32 -8.06 9.69
C LEU A 64 -14.91 -9.53 9.86
N PRO A 65 -13.76 -9.92 9.31
CA PRO A 65 -13.20 -11.24 9.57
C PRO A 65 -13.04 -11.52 11.07
N PRO A 66 -13.16 -12.80 11.50
CA PRO A 66 -13.06 -13.19 12.90
C PRO A 66 -11.79 -12.68 13.59
N GLU A 67 -10.67 -12.64 12.89
CA GLU A 67 -9.36 -12.18 13.40
C GLU A 67 -9.40 -10.74 13.92
N ILE A 68 -10.31 -9.91 13.38
CA ILE A 68 -10.52 -8.53 13.82
C ILE A 68 -11.70 -8.45 14.78
N SER A 69 -12.85 -9.05 14.41
CA SER A 69 -14.10 -8.90 15.15
C SER A 69 -14.06 -9.52 16.54
N THR A 70 -13.27 -10.56 16.77
CA THR A 70 -13.10 -11.20 18.08
C THR A 70 -12.01 -10.53 18.92
N HIS A 71 -11.15 -9.69 18.34
CA HIS A 71 -10.08 -9.07 19.07
C HIS A 71 -10.59 -7.95 20.00
N PRO A 72 -10.31 -7.97 21.31
CA PRO A 72 -10.90 -7.02 22.28
C PRO A 72 -10.72 -5.55 21.93
N LYS A 73 -9.58 -5.21 21.33
CA LYS A 73 -9.23 -3.83 20.96
C LYS A 73 -9.92 -3.36 19.68
N TYR A 74 -10.28 -4.27 18.78
CA TYR A 74 -10.72 -3.92 17.41
C TYR A 74 -12.17 -4.31 17.12
N LYS A 75 -12.86 -4.95 18.06
CA LYS A 75 -14.25 -5.42 17.91
C LYS A 75 -15.29 -4.34 17.59
N THR A 76 -14.96 -3.06 17.83
CA THR A 76 -15.83 -1.92 17.53
C THR A 76 -15.62 -1.33 16.15
N LEU A 77 -14.62 -1.81 15.42
CA LEU A 77 -14.39 -1.39 14.04
C LEU A 77 -15.47 -1.95 13.12
N LYS A 78 -15.69 -1.26 12.03
CA LYS A 78 -16.60 -1.66 10.94
C LYS A 78 -15.85 -1.69 9.63
N PRO A 79 -16.27 -2.49 8.64
CA PRO A 79 -15.71 -2.40 7.29
C PRO A 79 -16.04 -1.04 6.70
N PHE A 80 -15.10 -0.47 5.94
CA PHE A 80 -15.36 0.75 5.20
C PHE A 80 -16.47 0.50 4.17
N TYR A 81 -17.52 1.28 4.20
CA TYR A 81 -18.76 1.03 3.47
C TYR A 81 -18.65 1.19 1.95
N ASN A 82 -17.72 2.01 1.46
CA ASN A 82 -17.64 2.35 0.05
C ASN A 82 -16.62 1.48 -0.69
N GLN A 83 -17.08 0.36 -1.23
CA GLN A 83 -16.25 -0.60 -1.96
C GLN A 83 -15.59 0.01 -3.22
N THR A 84 -16.29 0.91 -3.91
CA THR A 84 -15.75 1.56 -5.12
C THR A 84 -14.54 2.42 -4.76
N LYS A 85 -14.67 3.28 -3.75
CA LYS A 85 -13.55 4.10 -3.25
C LYS A 85 -12.41 3.24 -2.71
N LEU A 86 -12.71 2.17 -1.97
CA LEU A 86 -11.65 1.27 -1.51
C LEU A 86 -10.89 0.66 -2.68
N THR A 87 -11.58 0.25 -3.72
CA THR A 87 -10.96 -0.29 -4.93
C THR A 87 -10.07 0.74 -5.61
N GLU A 88 -10.46 2.01 -5.64
CA GLU A 88 -9.62 3.11 -6.13
C GLU A 88 -8.38 3.29 -5.26
N TYR A 89 -8.51 3.32 -3.94
CA TYR A 89 -7.40 3.48 -2.98
C TYR A 89 -6.43 2.29 -2.98
N ARG A 90 -6.89 1.09 -3.29
CA ARG A 90 -6.07 -0.13 -3.45
C ARG A 90 -5.22 -0.12 -4.73
N ARG A 91 -5.60 0.67 -5.74
CA ARG A 91 -4.87 0.72 -7.01
C ARG A 91 -3.54 1.39 -6.82
N SER A 92 -2.48 0.60 -6.76
CA SER A 92 -1.14 1.12 -6.99
C SER A 92 -0.92 1.23 -8.50
N ARG A 93 -0.24 2.29 -8.91
CA ARG A 93 0.02 2.60 -10.32
C ARG A 93 0.64 1.43 -11.10
N TRP A 94 -0.09 0.87 -12.05
CA TRP A 94 0.47 0.01 -13.08
C TRP A 94 0.30 0.67 -14.46
N ARG A 95 1.43 1.13 -15.03
CA ARG A 95 1.69 1.39 -16.46
C ARG A 95 0.55 2.02 -17.27
N LYS A 96 0.38 3.29 -17.37
CA LYS A 96 -0.36 4.09 -18.37
C LYS A 96 -1.45 5.04 -17.85
N ALA A 97 -1.91 4.94 -16.62
CA ALA A 97 -2.86 5.93 -16.11
C ALA A 97 -2.13 7.12 -15.48
N LYS A 98 -2.75 8.28 -15.49
CA LYS A 98 -2.23 9.48 -14.83
C LYS A 98 -2.10 9.21 -13.33
N ILE A 99 -1.05 9.74 -12.71
CA ILE A 99 -0.77 9.56 -11.27
C ILE A 99 -1.95 10.00 -10.41
N GLU A 100 -2.68 11.00 -10.88
CA GLU A 100 -3.79 11.64 -10.18
C GLU A 100 -5.04 10.77 -10.08
N GLU A 101 -5.08 9.66 -10.81
CA GLU A 101 -6.27 8.80 -10.92
C GLU A 101 -6.15 7.46 -10.18
N GLN A 102 -5.06 7.22 -9.43
CA GLN A 102 -4.80 5.89 -8.86
C GLN A 102 -4.24 5.92 -7.44
N GLY A 103 -4.95 5.28 -6.53
CA GLY A 103 -4.54 5.16 -5.15
C GLY A 103 -4.66 6.47 -4.37
N LEU A 104 -3.84 6.58 -3.34
CA LEU A 104 -3.70 7.79 -2.57
C LEU A 104 -2.57 8.64 -3.16
N VAL A 105 -2.83 9.91 -3.35
CA VAL A 105 -1.86 10.88 -3.89
C VAL A 105 -1.78 12.09 -2.99
N TYR A 106 -0.57 12.44 -2.59
CA TYR A 106 -0.26 13.66 -1.88
C TYR A 106 0.75 14.48 -2.68
N LYS A 107 0.45 15.75 -2.93
CA LYS A 107 1.33 16.69 -3.63
C LYS A 107 1.94 17.64 -2.61
N ASP A 108 3.26 17.69 -2.57
CA ASP A 108 4.00 18.66 -1.77
C ASP A 108 4.60 19.70 -2.71
N GLU A 109 4.05 20.90 -2.67
CA GLU A 109 4.51 21.99 -3.57
C GLU A 109 5.87 22.55 -3.11
N ASN A 110 6.18 22.52 -1.81
CA ASN A 110 7.46 23.02 -1.29
C ASN A 110 8.61 22.12 -1.70
N LEU A 111 8.40 20.80 -1.59
CA LEU A 111 9.41 19.80 -1.98
C LEU A 111 9.29 19.40 -3.46
N ARG A 112 8.37 20.00 -4.21
CA ARG A 112 8.10 19.64 -5.61
C ARG A 112 7.99 18.13 -5.84
N SER A 113 7.34 17.47 -4.90
CA SER A 113 7.22 16.02 -4.89
C SER A 113 5.77 15.55 -4.88
N ILE A 114 5.55 14.37 -5.45
CA ILE A 114 4.27 13.67 -5.42
C ILE A 114 4.52 12.34 -4.72
N LEU A 115 3.88 12.16 -3.57
CA LEU A 115 3.81 10.88 -2.90
C LEU A 115 2.56 10.13 -3.39
N HIS A 116 2.71 8.88 -3.76
CA HIS A 116 1.58 8.06 -4.18
C HIS A 116 1.72 6.62 -3.67
N GLY A 117 0.60 5.99 -3.38
CA GLY A 117 0.59 4.60 -2.93
C GLY A 117 -0.81 4.02 -2.90
N GLY A 118 -0.90 2.71 -2.78
CA GLY A 118 -2.13 2.00 -2.49
C GLY A 118 -2.16 1.57 -1.03
N ILE A 119 -3.35 1.38 -0.51
CA ILE A 119 -3.61 0.74 0.78
C ILE A 119 -4.14 -0.67 0.57
N ASP A 120 -4.02 -1.53 1.56
CA ASP A 120 -4.58 -2.89 1.46
C ASP A 120 -6.04 -2.91 1.88
N GLU A 121 -6.37 -2.28 3.00
CA GLU A 121 -7.69 -2.31 3.58
C GLU A 121 -7.99 -1.03 4.35
N LEU A 122 -9.29 -0.69 4.45
CA LEU A 122 -9.79 0.45 5.19
C LEU A 122 -10.95 0.03 6.09
N LEU A 123 -10.85 0.40 7.34
CA LEU A 123 -11.87 0.17 8.35
C LEU A 123 -12.36 1.52 8.90
N GLU A 124 -13.48 1.49 9.61
CA GLU A 124 -14.09 2.66 10.19
C GLU A 124 -14.36 2.45 11.68
N THR A 125 -14.06 3.46 12.47
CA THR A 125 -14.40 3.48 13.90
C THR A 125 -15.85 3.92 14.10
N ALA A 126 -16.39 3.70 15.30
CA ALA A 126 -17.76 4.13 15.63
C ALA A 126 -17.98 5.65 15.52
N ASP A 127 -16.93 6.45 15.69
CA ASP A 127 -16.94 7.92 15.54
C ASP A 127 -16.60 8.39 14.11
N GLY A 128 -16.60 7.47 13.14
CA GLY A 128 -16.43 7.79 11.72
C GLY A 128 -14.99 8.04 11.26
N LYS A 129 -14.00 7.75 12.11
CA LYS A 129 -12.59 7.86 11.70
C LYS A 129 -12.16 6.65 10.89
N LEU A 130 -11.29 6.89 9.91
CA LEU A 130 -10.75 5.85 9.06
C LEU A 130 -9.48 5.23 9.66
N VAL A 131 -9.40 3.91 9.60
CA VAL A 131 -8.27 3.11 10.06
C VAL A 131 -7.72 2.33 8.88
N VAL A 132 -6.46 2.59 8.54
CA VAL A 132 -5.76 1.84 7.48
C VAL A 132 -5.23 0.54 8.06
N LEU A 133 -5.55 -0.58 7.41
CA LEU A 133 -4.99 -1.89 7.71
C LEU A 133 -4.10 -2.31 6.54
N ASP A 134 -2.89 -2.75 6.86
CA ASP A 134 -1.88 -3.18 5.89
C ASP A 134 -1.50 -4.65 6.16
N TYR A 135 -1.50 -5.47 5.12
CA TYR A 135 -1.16 -6.88 5.23
C TYR A 135 0.34 -7.08 5.09
N LYS A 136 0.95 -7.72 6.07
CA LYS A 136 2.38 -8.06 6.04
C LYS A 136 2.59 -9.57 6.07
N ILE A 137 3.14 -10.08 4.98
CA ILE A 137 3.50 -11.49 4.85
C ILE A 137 4.99 -11.61 5.09
N ARG A 138 5.35 -12.43 6.07
CA ARG A 138 6.75 -12.73 6.38
C ARG A 138 6.93 -14.23 6.45
N ALA A 139 8.01 -14.73 5.87
CA ALA A 139 8.50 -16.06 6.21
C ALA A 139 9.03 -16.01 7.66
N LEU A 140 8.49 -16.85 8.51
CA LEU A 140 9.01 -16.99 9.87
C LEU A 140 10.18 -17.99 9.87
N PRO A 141 11.26 -17.72 10.62
CA PRO A 141 12.31 -18.69 10.83
C PRO A 141 11.74 -20.01 11.38
N PRO A 142 12.32 -21.16 11.04
CA PRO A 142 11.97 -22.42 11.67
C PRO A 142 12.01 -22.28 13.20
N ASN A 143 11.02 -22.80 13.89
CA ASN A 143 10.86 -22.71 15.35
C ASN A 143 10.43 -21.35 15.94
N THR A 144 9.94 -20.41 15.15
CA THR A 144 9.30 -19.21 15.70
C THR A 144 7.95 -19.58 16.32
N LYS A 145 7.81 -19.36 17.63
CA LYS A 145 6.50 -19.47 18.28
C LYS A 145 5.61 -18.31 17.83
N ILE A 146 4.46 -18.64 17.27
CA ILE A 146 3.41 -17.65 17.00
C ILE A 146 2.69 -17.44 18.33
N ILE A 147 2.72 -16.22 18.85
CA ILE A 147 2.05 -15.82 20.09
C ILE A 147 0.68 -15.27 19.72
#